data_087542c5cab99583f8624366584a5ec4
#
_entry.id   087542c5cab99583f8624366584a5ec4
#
_cell.length_a   1.000
_cell.length_b   1.000
_cell.length_c   1.000
_cell.angle_alpha   90.00
_cell.angle_beta   90.00
_cell.angle_gamma   90.00
#
_symmetry.space_group_name_H-M   'P 1'
#
loop_
_entity.id
_entity.type
_entity.pdbx_description
1 polymer ?
#
loop_
_entity_poly.entity_id
_entity_poly.type
_entity_poly.pdbx_seq_one_letter_code
_entity_poly.pdbx_strand_id
1 'polypeptide(L)'
;MAGREKPQQIADELRRLIIAGELDEGDSLGHEPDLIERFGVSRPSLREALRILEAEGLIEVVRGVLGGVVVHRPDQRLTARTAALVLQARNVSLADVFDARTIIEPAAVRLVASARGHRSSARRLRSLIAEQEAVIDDPEAFGRANARFHEELVALAGNQTLAIVAEMLNEVVARAVTAVSQTDPADGESTATRRRGVRSQERLVALVDAGDAPAAEDHWRTHMAVVGRVMVGQRAKTVIDLLDHF
;
A
#
# COMPACT_ATOMS: atom_id res chain seq x y z
N MET A 1 1.84 -26.69 -30.50
CA MET A 1 1.44 -25.32 -30.09
C MET A 1 0.14 -25.27 -29.30
N ALA A 2 -0.81 -26.18 -29.44
CA ALA A 2 -2.12 -26.20 -28.76
C ALA A 2 -2.06 -26.39 -27.19
N GLY A 3 -0.96 -26.82 -26.62
CA GLY A 3 -0.87 -27.08 -25.17
C GLY A 3 -0.58 -25.88 -24.30
N ARG A 4 -0.07 -24.76 -24.84
CA ARG A 4 0.26 -23.53 -24.11
C ARG A 4 -0.92 -22.55 -23.98
N GLU A 5 -1.94 -22.70 -24.82
CA GLU A 5 -3.12 -21.81 -24.83
C GLU A 5 -4.13 -22.15 -23.71
N LYS A 6 -4.29 -23.43 -23.37
CA LYS A 6 -5.30 -23.86 -22.37
C LYS A 6 -5.06 -23.33 -20.95
N PRO A 7 -3.85 -23.40 -20.37
CA PRO A 7 -3.59 -22.80 -19.06
C PRO A 7 -3.88 -21.30 -19.03
N GLN A 8 -3.46 -20.57 -20.06
CA GLN A 8 -3.71 -19.14 -20.15
C GLN A 8 -5.20 -18.81 -20.25
N GLN A 9 -5.97 -19.58 -21.06
CA GLN A 9 -7.42 -19.40 -21.19
C GLN A 9 -8.14 -19.58 -19.83
N ILE A 10 -7.77 -20.59 -19.05
CA ILE A 10 -8.32 -20.81 -17.70
C ILE A 10 -7.97 -19.65 -16.78
N ALA A 11 -6.70 -19.23 -16.79
CA ALA A 11 -6.25 -18.09 -15.98
C ALA A 11 -7.00 -16.82 -16.37
N ASP A 12 -7.18 -16.54 -17.66
CA ASP A 12 -7.90 -15.37 -18.16
C ASP A 12 -9.39 -15.39 -17.77
N GLU A 13 -10.03 -16.57 -17.80
CA GLU A 13 -11.42 -16.70 -17.36
C GLU A 13 -11.58 -16.46 -15.87
N LEU A 14 -10.78 -17.10 -15.03
CA LEU A 14 -10.83 -16.91 -13.59
C LEU A 14 -10.46 -15.47 -13.20
N ARG A 15 -9.43 -14.90 -13.82
CA ARG A 15 -9.06 -13.48 -13.62
C ARG A 15 -10.23 -12.56 -13.94
N ARG A 16 -10.93 -12.78 -15.05
CA ARG A 16 -12.10 -12.00 -15.42
C ARG A 16 -13.18 -12.06 -14.35
N LEU A 17 -13.49 -13.25 -13.83
CA LEU A 17 -14.51 -13.44 -12.79
C LEU A 17 -14.12 -12.71 -11.47
N ILE A 18 -12.86 -12.80 -11.07
CA ILE A 18 -12.33 -12.14 -9.85
C ILE A 18 -12.39 -10.61 -10.01
N ILE A 19 -11.89 -10.08 -11.15
CA ILE A 19 -11.86 -8.63 -11.39
C ILE A 19 -13.29 -8.06 -11.56
N ALA A 20 -14.22 -8.82 -12.14
CA ALA A 20 -15.62 -8.42 -12.26
C ALA A 20 -16.38 -8.47 -10.92
N GLY A 21 -15.81 -9.07 -9.86
CA GLY A 21 -16.49 -9.27 -8.59
C GLY A 21 -17.56 -10.36 -8.63
N GLU A 22 -17.47 -11.28 -9.61
CA GLU A 22 -18.30 -12.49 -9.65
C GLU A 22 -17.76 -13.58 -8.72
N LEU A 23 -16.48 -13.45 -8.34
CA LEU A 23 -15.81 -14.21 -7.28
C LEU A 23 -15.24 -13.19 -6.30
N ASP A 24 -15.61 -13.32 -5.02
CA ASP A 24 -15.20 -12.41 -3.97
C ASP A 24 -13.97 -12.89 -3.20
N GLU A 25 -13.34 -11.98 -2.46
CA GLU A 25 -12.26 -12.27 -1.53
C GLU A 25 -12.65 -13.35 -0.54
N GLY A 26 -11.84 -14.40 -0.45
CA GLY A 26 -12.08 -15.55 0.44
C GLY A 26 -12.97 -16.64 -0.15
N ASP A 27 -13.53 -16.46 -1.35
CA ASP A 27 -14.29 -17.51 -2.01
C ASP A 27 -13.41 -18.72 -2.30
N SER A 28 -13.96 -19.92 -2.07
CA SER A 28 -13.29 -21.15 -2.44
C SER A 28 -13.70 -21.58 -3.85
N LEU A 29 -12.72 -21.75 -4.72
CA LEU A 29 -12.94 -22.33 -6.05
C LEU A 29 -13.12 -23.87 -5.98
N GLY A 30 -12.87 -24.49 -4.83
CA GLY A 30 -12.89 -25.93 -4.64
C GLY A 30 -11.50 -26.57 -4.75
N HIS A 31 -11.47 -27.90 -4.87
CA HIS A 31 -10.23 -28.67 -4.98
C HIS A 31 -9.81 -28.89 -6.44
N GLU A 32 -8.50 -29.17 -6.66
CA GLU A 32 -7.97 -29.46 -8.00
C GLU A 32 -8.82 -30.46 -8.82
N PRO A 33 -9.30 -31.60 -8.26
CA PRO A 33 -10.14 -32.52 -9.00
C PRO A 33 -11.42 -31.91 -9.55
N ASP A 34 -12.11 -31.09 -8.74
CA ASP A 34 -13.36 -30.44 -9.12
C ASP A 34 -13.13 -29.42 -10.25
N LEU A 35 -12.02 -28.68 -10.17
CA LEU A 35 -11.62 -27.73 -11.20
C LEU A 35 -11.20 -28.42 -12.50
N ILE A 36 -10.52 -29.58 -12.43
CA ILE A 36 -10.20 -30.39 -13.60
C ILE A 36 -11.47 -30.81 -14.34
N GLU A 37 -12.48 -31.28 -13.60
CA GLU A 37 -13.77 -31.66 -14.16
C GLU A 37 -14.51 -30.47 -14.74
N ARG A 38 -14.60 -29.37 -13.99
CA ARG A 38 -15.28 -28.14 -14.39
C ARG A 38 -14.73 -27.54 -15.68
N PHE A 39 -13.40 -27.49 -15.84
CA PHE A 39 -12.75 -26.89 -17.01
C PHE A 39 -12.46 -27.93 -18.13
N GLY A 40 -12.65 -29.21 -17.88
CA GLY A 40 -12.37 -30.27 -18.86
C GLY A 40 -10.91 -30.31 -19.33
N VAL A 41 -9.96 -30.13 -18.41
CA VAL A 41 -8.54 -29.99 -18.70
C VAL A 41 -7.68 -31.02 -17.98
N SER A 42 -6.43 -31.15 -18.42
CA SER A 42 -5.47 -32.01 -17.73
C SER A 42 -4.97 -31.37 -16.43
N ARG A 43 -4.58 -32.18 -15.46
CA ARG A 43 -3.99 -31.72 -14.18
C ARG A 43 -2.80 -30.78 -14.39
N PRO A 44 -1.84 -31.05 -15.30
CA PRO A 44 -0.73 -30.11 -15.57
C PRO A 44 -1.22 -28.74 -16.09
N SER A 45 -2.24 -28.74 -16.96
CA SER A 45 -2.78 -27.48 -17.49
C SER A 45 -3.47 -26.64 -16.42
N LEU A 46 -4.25 -27.28 -15.53
CA LEU A 46 -4.86 -26.58 -14.41
C LEU A 46 -3.79 -26.00 -13.46
N ARG A 47 -2.80 -26.80 -13.07
CA ARG A 47 -1.74 -26.34 -12.17
C ARG A 47 -0.96 -25.17 -12.73
N GLU A 48 -0.70 -25.14 -14.02
CA GLU A 48 -0.04 -24.00 -14.66
C GLU A 48 -0.94 -22.76 -14.63
N ALA A 49 -2.25 -22.90 -14.90
CA ALA A 49 -3.19 -21.79 -14.76
C ALA A 49 -3.25 -21.23 -13.32
N LEU A 50 -3.29 -22.13 -12.32
CA LEU A 50 -3.28 -21.70 -10.92
C LEU A 50 -1.97 -21.00 -10.54
N ARG A 51 -0.82 -21.46 -11.02
CA ARG A 51 0.47 -20.77 -10.78
C ARG A 51 0.50 -19.36 -11.37
N ILE A 52 -0.09 -19.16 -12.54
CA ILE A 52 -0.21 -17.83 -13.15
C ILE A 52 -1.01 -16.91 -12.22
N LEU A 53 -2.18 -17.36 -11.78
CA LEU A 53 -3.05 -16.56 -10.90
C LEU A 53 -2.46 -16.33 -9.50
N GLU A 54 -1.75 -17.31 -8.95
CA GLU A 54 -1.05 -17.19 -7.66
C GLU A 54 0.12 -16.19 -7.77
N ALA A 55 0.86 -16.20 -8.88
CA ALA A 55 1.90 -15.20 -9.15
C ALA A 55 1.34 -13.79 -9.35
N GLU A 56 0.09 -13.65 -9.79
CA GLU A 56 -0.65 -12.40 -9.90
C GLU A 56 -1.32 -11.96 -8.58
N GLY A 57 -1.26 -12.81 -7.53
CA GLY A 57 -1.89 -12.55 -6.24
C GLY A 57 -3.41 -12.63 -6.27
N LEU A 58 -3.98 -13.32 -7.26
CA LEU A 58 -5.44 -13.46 -7.41
C LEU A 58 -6.01 -14.69 -6.72
N ILE A 59 -5.16 -15.63 -6.33
CA ILE A 59 -5.52 -16.83 -5.60
C ILE A 59 -4.39 -17.26 -4.65
N GLU A 60 -4.76 -18.09 -3.68
CA GLU A 60 -3.83 -18.89 -2.87
C GLU A 60 -4.19 -20.37 -2.99
N VAL A 61 -3.17 -21.21 -3.18
CA VAL A 61 -3.36 -22.68 -3.17
C VAL A 61 -3.06 -23.23 -1.79
N VAL A 62 -4.09 -23.39 -0.98
CA VAL A 62 -3.98 -23.96 0.38
C VAL A 62 -3.86 -25.48 0.30
N ARG A 63 -2.80 -26.04 0.89
CA ARG A 63 -2.54 -27.48 0.92
C ARG A 63 -3.22 -28.15 2.12
N GLY A 64 -3.61 -29.41 1.96
CA GLY A 64 -4.17 -30.24 3.04
C GLY A 64 -5.59 -30.71 2.76
N VAL A 65 -6.15 -31.49 3.72
CA VAL A 65 -7.47 -32.12 3.60
C VAL A 65 -8.60 -31.08 3.52
N LEU A 66 -8.42 -29.94 4.19
CA LEU A 66 -9.33 -28.79 4.14
C LEU A 66 -8.80 -27.70 3.19
N GLY A 67 -7.81 -28.03 2.38
CA GLY A 67 -7.22 -27.11 1.43
C GLY A 67 -8.14 -26.83 0.24
N GLY A 68 -7.60 -26.12 -0.76
CA GLY A 68 -8.32 -25.75 -1.98
C GLY A 68 -7.72 -24.52 -2.58
N VAL A 69 -8.39 -23.96 -3.57
CA VAL A 69 -7.99 -22.69 -4.19
C VAL A 69 -8.88 -21.58 -3.62
N VAL A 70 -8.28 -20.62 -2.95
CA VAL A 70 -8.97 -19.47 -2.34
C VAL A 70 -8.72 -18.23 -3.19
N VAL A 71 -9.77 -17.47 -3.45
CA VAL A 71 -9.72 -16.22 -4.22
C VAL A 71 -9.17 -15.09 -3.36
N HIS A 72 -8.25 -14.30 -3.94
CA HIS A 72 -7.77 -13.04 -3.40
C HIS A 72 -8.00 -11.91 -4.40
N ARG A 73 -8.21 -10.72 -3.90
CA ARG A 73 -8.16 -9.51 -4.73
C ARG A 73 -6.72 -9.00 -4.81
N PRO A 74 -6.33 -8.40 -5.95
CA PRO A 74 -5.01 -7.80 -6.06
C PRO A 74 -4.81 -6.79 -4.92
N ASP A 75 -3.76 -6.97 -4.14
CA ASP A 75 -3.41 -6.06 -3.07
C ASP A 75 -2.22 -5.17 -3.44
N GLN A 76 -2.04 -4.09 -2.68
CA GLN A 76 -0.95 -3.16 -2.90
C GLN A 76 0.42 -3.77 -2.58
N ARG A 77 0.48 -4.83 -1.76
CA ARG A 77 1.73 -5.50 -1.37
C ARG A 77 2.45 -6.10 -2.57
N LEU A 78 1.71 -6.77 -3.46
CA LEU A 78 2.29 -7.32 -4.69
C LEU A 78 2.81 -6.22 -5.60
N THR A 79 2.02 -5.15 -5.77
CA THR A 79 2.42 -3.97 -6.56
C THR A 79 3.65 -3.29 -5.97
N ALA A 80 3.68 -3.07 -4.65
CA ALA A 80 4.80 -2.48 -3.94
C ALA A 80 6.06 -3.36 -4.04
N ARG A 81 5.93 -4.69 -3.93
CA ARG A 81 7.04 -5.62 -4.12
C ARG A 81 7.66 -5.50 -5.51
N THR A 82 6.82 -5.51 -6.54
CA THR A 82 7.29 -5.37 -7.93
C THR A 82 7.95 -4.01 -8.16
N ALA A 83 7.37 -2.93 -7.62
CA ALA A 83 7.95 -1.59 -7.67
C ALA A 83 9.30 -1.54 -6.94
N ALA A 84 9.41 -2.13 -5.74
CA ALA A 84 10.66 -2.19 -4.98
C ALA A 84 11.79 -2.88 -5.76
N LEU A 85 11.50 -3.99 -6.44
CA LEU A 85 12.47 -4.66 -7.32
C LEU A 85 12.97 -3.74 -8.43
N VAL A 86 12.08 -2.98 -9.07
CA VAL A 86 12.44 -2.03 -10.14
C VAL A 86 13.27 -0.87 -9.58
N LEU A 87 12.86 -0.31 -8.43
CA LEU A 87 13.58 0.77 -7.76
C LEU A 87 14.99 0.32 -7.35
N GLN A 88 15.12 -0.87 -6.77
CA GLN A 88 16.40 -1.47 -6.40
C GLN A 88 17.30 -1.70 -7.61
N ALA A 89 16.76 -2.29 -8.69
CA ALA A 89 17.51 -2.52 -9.92
C ALA A 89 18.03 -1.22 -10.57
N ARG A 90 17.36 -0.10 -10.30
CA ARG A 90 17.75 1.24 -10.74
C ARG A 90 18.59 2.01 -9.73
N ASN A 91 18.95 1.40 -8.59
CA ASN A 91 19.65 2.03 -7.48
C ASN A 91 18.95 3.32 -6.98
N VAL A 92 17.62 3.32 -6.95
CA VAL A 92 16.83 4.44 -6.44
C VAL A 92 16.97 4.54 -4.93
N SER A 93 17.21 5.74 -4.42
CA SER A 93 17.34 5.98 -2.99
C SER A 93 15.98 6.15 -2.31
N LEU A 94 15.95 5.92 -0.99
CA LEU A 94 14.76 6.19 -0.20
C LEU A 94 14.37 7.68 -0.25
N ALA A 95 15.35 8.59 -0.36
CA ALA A 95 15.11 10.02 -0.54
C ALA A 95 14.27 10.34 -1.78
N ASP A 96 14.55 9.69 -2.91
CA ASP A 96 13.82 9.87 -4.16
C ASP A 96 12.33 9.48 -4.01
N VAL A 97 12.05 8.39 -3.28
CA VAL A 97 10.66 7.98 -2.97
C VAL A 97 9.95 9.02 -2.10
N PHE A 98 10.63 9.60 -1.10
CA PHE A 98 10.08 10.69 -0.30
C PHE A 98 9.84 11.96 -1.14
N ASP A 99 10.72 12.28 -2.09
CA ASP A 99 10.55 13.41 -3.00
C ASP A 99 9.29 13.23 -3.86
N ALA A 100 9.04 12.01 -4.38
CA ALA A 100 7.80 11.69 -5.09
C ALA A 100 6.56 11.91 -4.21
N ARG A 101 6.58 11.48 -2.96
CA ARG A 101 5.49 11.72 -2.00
C ARG A 101 5.28 13.20 -1.72
N THR A 102 6.36 13.99 -1.65
CA THR A 102 6.32 15.45 -1.46
C THR A 102 5.64 16.18 -2.62
N ILE A 103 5.59 15.58 -3.79
CA ILE A 103 4.84 16.08 -4.95
C ILE A 103 3.37 15.64 -4.89
N ILE A 104 3.12 14.38 -4.59
CA ILE A 104 1.80 13.74 -4.65
C ILE A 104 0.88 14.18 -3.52
N GLU A 105 1.34 14.10 -2.28
CA GLU A 105 0.47 14.30 -1.11
C GLU A 105 -0.03 15.74 -0.95
N PRO A 106 0.77 16.81 -1.15
CA PRO A 106 0.25 18.16 -1.09
C PRO A 106 -0.80 18.46 -2.16
N ALA A 107 -0.64 17.90 -3.36
CA ALA A 107 -1.65 18.02 -4.41
C ALA A 107 -2.97 17.32 -4.03
N ALA A 108 -2.89 16.14 -3.41
CA ALA A 108 -4.06 15.44 -2.86
C ALA A 108 -4.74 16.25 -1.76
N VAL A 109 -3.97 16.81 -0.82
CA VAL A 109 -4.46 17.70 0.25
C VAL A 109 -5.27 18.87 -0.32
N ARG A 110 -4.77 19.51 -1.37
CA ARG A 110 -5.49 20.60 -2.04
C ARG A 110 -6.84 20.15 -2.56
N LEU A 111 -6.92 18.97 -3.18
CA LEU A 111 -8.18 18.40 -3.67
C LEU A 111 -9.15 18.13 -2.51
N VAL A 112 -8.67 17.51 -1.43
CA VAL A 112 -9.48 17.22 -0.23
C VAL A 112 -10.04 18.50 0.39
N ALA A 113 -9.21 19.53 0.57
CA ALA A 113 -9.62 20.80 1.17
C ALA A 113 -10.58 21.61 0.27
N SER A 114 -10.48 21.45 -1.06
CA SER A 114 -11.36 22.10 -2.03
C SER A 114 -12.69 21.38 -2.22
N ALA A 115 -12.82 20.13 -1.77
CA ALA A 115 -14.00 19.31 -1.98
C ALA A 115 -15.20 19.81 -1.14
N ARG A 116 -16.43 19.65 -1.64
CA ARG A 116 -17.65 19.95 -0.86
C ARG A 116 -17.73 19.16 0.45
N GLY A 117 -17.11 17.97 0.49
CA GLY A 117 -17.05 17.08 1.64
C GLY A 117 -15.87 17.32 2.60
N HIS A 118 -15.08 18.40 2.46
CA HIS A 118 -13.87 18.66 3.23
C HIS A 118 -14.03 18.50 4.74
N ARG A 119 -15.16 18.92 5.32
CA ARG A 119 -15.46 18.74 6.75
C ARG A 119 -15.63 17.28 7.16
N SER A 120 -16.21 16.43 6.28
CA SER A 120 -16.29 14.99 6.52
C SER A 120 -14.92 14.35 6.46
N SER A 121 -14.11 14.74 5.48
CA SER A 121 -12.71 14.32 5.36
C SER A 121 -11.90 14.73 6.58
N ALA A 122 -12.06 15.97 7.08
CA ALA A 122 -11.42 16.43 8.31
C ALA A 122 -11.81 15.60 9.53
N ARG A 123 -13.10 15.22 9.68
CA ARG A 123 -13.53 14.32 10.76
C ARG A 123 -12.88 12.95 10.68
N ARG A 124 -12.82 12.38 9.47
CA ARG A 124 -12.17 11.08 9.24
C ARG A 124 -10.68 11.13 9.59
N LEU A 125 -9.97 12.15 9.15
CA LEU A 125 -8.55 12.34 9.46
C LEU A 125 -8.30 12.56 10.97
N ARG A 126 -9.19 13.27 11.69
CA ARG A 126 -9.12 13.40 13.16
C ARG A 126 -9.23 12.04 13.86
N SER A 127 -10.08 11.13 13.38
CA SER A 127 -10.18 9.80 13.99
C SER A 127 -8.87 9.01 13.83
N LEU A 128 -8.18 9.15 12.68
CA LEU A 128 -6.89 8.50 12.46
C LEU A 128 -5.76 9.13 13.31
N ILE A 129 -5.81 10.43 13.57
CA ILE A 129 -4.91 11.09 14.51
C ILE A 129 -5.09 10.52 15.93
N ALA A 130 -6.33 10.37 16.38
CA ALA A 130 -6.61 9.78 17.69
C ALA A 130 -6.11 8.31 17.80
N GLU A 131 -6.20 7.54 16.73
CA GLU A 131 -5.60 6.20 16.66
C GLU A 131 -4.07 6.24 16.81
N GLN A 132 -3.40 7.20 16.18
CA GLN A 132 -1.95 7.38 16.32
C GLN A 132 -1.55 7.79 17.75
N GLU A 133 -2.30 8.69 18.36
CA GLU A 133 -2.05 9.15 19.74
C GLU A 133 -2.19 8.01 20.74
N ALA A 134 -3.18 7.13 20.56
CA ALA A 134 -3.41 5.97 21.42
C ALA A 134 -2.21 4.98 21.45
N VAL A 135 -1.39 4.98 20.40
CA VAL A 135 -0.24 4.07 20.27
C VAL A 135 1.09 4.80 20.16
N ILE A 136 1.15 6.06 20.60
CA ILE A 136 2.32 6.95 20.37
C ILE A 136 3.62 6.46 20.99
N ASP A 137 3.53 5.65 22.04
CA ASP A 137 4.69 5.10 22.73
C ASP A 137 5.16 3.75 22.15
N ASP A 138 4.36 3.13 21.26
CA ASP A 138 4.73 1.95 20.49
C ASP A 138 5.16 2.36 19.07
N PRO A 139 6.47 2.30 18.74
CA PRO A 139 6.98 2.74 17.44
C PRO A 139 6.38 2.01 16.25
N GLU A 140 6.18 0.69 16.39
CA GLU A 140 5.68 -0.14 15.30
C GLU A 140 4.19 0.10 15.05
N ALA A 141 3.39 0.11 16.12
CA ALA A 141 1.96 0.41 16.04
C ALA A 141 1.72 1.85 15.53
N PHE A 142 2.53 2.81 16.00
CA PHE A 142 2.49 4.19 15.51
C PHE A 142 2.83 4.28 14.03
N GLY A 143 3.88 3.59 13.58
CA GLY A 143 4.28 3.56 12.17
C GLY A 143 3.14 3.08 11.26
N ARG A 144 2.46 1.98 11.66
CA ARG A 144 1.27 1.47 10.94
C ARG A 144 0.11 2.47 10.94
N ALA A 145 -0.18 3.10 12.07
CA ALA A 145 -1.25 4.09 12.18
C ALA A 145 -0.94 5.35 11.37
N ASN A 146 0.31 5.79 11.37
CA ASN A 146 0.78 6.92 10.57
C ASN A 146 0.69 6.63 9.05
N ALA A 147 1.07 5.43 8.61
CA ALA A 147 0.93 5.03 7.21
C ALA A 147 -0.55 5.10 6.76
N ARG A 148 -1.47 4.56 7.58
CA ARG A 148 -2.92 4.65 7.30
C ARG A 148 -3.43 6.08 7.20
N PHE A 149 -2.89 7.01 7.97
CA PHE A 149 -3.26 8.43 7.86
C PHE A 149 -2.88 9.00 6.48
N HIS A 150 -1.68 8.73 5.99
CA HIS A 150 -1.21 9.19 4.68
C HIS A 150 -2.00 8.55 3.53
N GLU A 151 -2.32 7.27 3.62
CA GLU A 151 -3.13 6.54 2.64
C GLU A 151 -4.54 7.12 2.54
N GLU A 152 -5.22 7.25 3.68
CA GLU A 152 -6.55 7.82 3.73
C GLU A 152 -6.59 9.27 3.25
N LEU A 153 -5.58 10.07 3.59
CA LEU A 153 -5.45 11.45 3.14
C LEU A 153 -5.48 11.54 1.60
N VAL A 154 -4.75 10.67 0.92
CA VAL A 154 -4.72 10.64 -0.55
C VAL A 154 -6.01 10.04 -1.12
N ALA A 155 -6.56 9.00 -0.50
CA ALA A 155 -7.81 8.36 -0.93
C ALA A 155 -9.00 9.35 -0.89
N LEU A 156 -9.05 10.20 0.14
CA LEU A 156 -10.07 11.25 0.30
C LEU A 156 -10.04 12.32 -0.83
N ALA A 157 -8.95 12.41 -1.61
CA ALA A 157 -8.90 13.26 -2.81
C ALA A 157 -9.83 12.78 -3.94
N GLY A 158 -10.35 11.55 -3.85
CA GLY A 158 -11.29 10.99 -4.81
C GLY A 158 -10.67 10.51 -6.13
N ASN A 159 -9.35 10.52 -6.25
CA ASN A 159 -8.63 10.00 -7.41
C ASN A 159 -8.06 8.62 -7.08
N GLN A 160 -8.75 7.56 -7.51
CA GLN A 160 -8.37 6.17 -7.20
C GLN A 160 -6.98 5.79 -7.73
N THR A 161 -6.59 6.27 -8.92
CA THR A 161 -5.24 6.01 -9.46
C THR A 161 -4.17 6.63 -8.55
N LEU A 162 -4.39 7.86 -8.09
CA LEU A 162 -3.48 8.53 -7.17
C LEU A 162 -3.40 7.80 -5.82
N ALA A 163 -4.53 7.30 -5.32
CA ALA A 163 -4.57 6.50 -4.10
C ALA A 163 -3.70 5.24 -4.23
N ILE A 164 -3.87 4.46 -5.31
CA ILE A 164 -3.09 3.24 -5.57
C ILE A 164 -1.58 3.56 -5.64
N VAL A 165 -1.18 4.64 -6.32
CA VAL A 165 0.23 5.04 -6.41
C VAL A 165 0.76 5.44 -5.03
N ALA A 166 -0.01 6.19 -4.24
CA ALA A 166 0.41 6.61 -2.90
C ALA A 166 0.54 5.42 -1.94
N GLU A 167 -0.41 4.49 -1.97
CA GLU A 167 -0.39 3.24 -1.19
C GLU A 167 0.85 2.40 -1.52
N MET A 168 1.16 2.23 -2.81
CA MET A 168 2.37 1.54 -3.27
C MET A 168 3.65 2.20 -2.72
N LEU A 169 3.76 3.53 -2.78
CA LEU A 169 4.92 4.25 -2.26
C LEU A 169 5.00 4.17 -0.73
N ASN A 170 3.87 4.24 -0.04
CA ASN A 170 3.79 4.10 1.42
C ASN A 170 4.27 2.72 1.89
N GLU A 171 3.86 1.64 1.20
CA GLU A 171 4.31 0.28 1.52
C GLU A 171 5.82 0.12 1.32
N VAL A 172 6.37 0.68 0.22
CA VAL A 172 7.83 0.70 -0.01
C VAL A 172 8.55 1.42 1.14
N VAL A 173 8.06 2.59 1.56
CA VAL A 173 8.65 3.36 2.66
C VAL A 173 8.53 2.62 3.98
N ALA A 174 7.35 2.07 4.30
CA ALA A 174 7.12 1.36 5.56
C ALA A 174 8.11 0.18 5.71
N ARG A 175 8.31 -0.59 4.66
CA ARG A 175 9.25 -1.72 4.67
C ARG A 175 10.71 -1.27 4.76
N ALA A 176 11.09 -0.24 4.02
CA ALA A 176 12.44 0.30 4.09
C ALA A 176 12.76 0.84 5.50
N VAL A 177 11.82 1.51 6.15
CA VAL A 177 11.97 1.99 7.52
C VAL A 177 12.05 0.84 8.51
N THR A 178 11.23 -0.20 8.36
CA THR A 178 11.26 -1.39 9.23
C THR A 178 12.58 -2.14 9.10
N ALA A 179 13.05 -2.40 7.88
CA ALA A 179 14.31 -3.07 7.62
C ALA A 179 15.49 -2.37 8.30
N VAL A 180 15.52 -1.05 8.23
CA VAL A 180 16.57 -0.25 8.86
C VAL A 180 16.44 -0.22 10.38
N SER A 181 15.24 -0.12 10.94
CA SER A 181 15.03 -0.11 12.41
C SER A 181 15.44 -1.43 13.07
N GLN A 182 15.35 -2.55 12.34
CA GLN A 182 15.83 -3.85 12.80
C GLN A 182 17.36 -3.94 12.83
N THR A 183 18.05 -3.17 11.98
CA THR A 183 19.52 -3.19 11.89
C THR A 183 20.17 -2.26 12.93
N ASP A 184 19.50 -1.16 13.31
CA ASP A 184 19.99 -0.22 14.34
C ASP A 184 18.83 0.32 15.19
N PRO A 185 18.55 -0.33 16.34
CA PRO A 185 17.47 0.08 17.25
C PRO A 185 17.68 1.46 17.88
N ALA A 186 18.91 1.98 17.92
CA ALA A 186 19.23 3.29 18.49
C ALA A 186 18.74 4.46 17.62
N ASP A 187 18.46 4.20 16.35
CA ASP A 187 18.04 5.19 15.35
C ASP A 187 16.50 5.32 15.22
N GLY A 188 15.74 4.70 16.12
CA GLY A 188 14.28 4.77 16.15
C GLY A 188 13.76 6.20 16.34
N GLU A 189 12.65 6.53 15.67
CA GLU A 189 11.98 7.83 15.84
C GLU A 189 11.54 8.05 17.29
N SER A 190 12.01 9.14 17.91
CA SER A 190 11.68 9.43 19.31
C SER A 190 10.19 9.79 19.46
N THR A 191 9.60 9.49 20.64
CA THR A 191 8.23 9.91 20.98
C THR A 191 8.03 11.42 20.80
N ALA A 192 9.05 12.24 21.07
CA ALA A 192 9.00 13.68 20.84
C ALA A 192 8.86 14.03 19.35
N THR A 193 9.51 13.28 18.46
CA THR A 193 9.40 13.45 17.00
C THR A 193 8.01 13.01 16.53
N ARG A 194 7.52 11.86 17.00
CA ARG A 194 6.15 11.40 16.70
C ARG A 194 5.09 12.42 17.11
N ARG A 195 5.18 12.98 18.31
CA ARG A 195 4.29 14.06 18.77
C ARG A 195 4.37 15.34 17.93
N ARG A 196 5.54 15.67 17.38
CA ARG A 196 5.65 16.81 16.42
C ARG A 196 4.94 16.50 15.11
N GLY A 197 5.06 15.27 14.61
CA GLY A 197 4.32 14.80 13.43
C GLY A 197 2.81 14.92 13.63
N VAL A 198 2.30 14.37 14.72
CA VAL A 198 0.86 14.45 15.10
C VAL A 198 0.37 15.90 15.14
N ARG A 199 1.06 16.80 15.82
CA ARG A 199 0.68 18.24 15.84
C ARG A 199 0.65 18.86 14.44
N SER A 200 1.53 18.44 13.55
CA SER A 200 1.50 18.91 12.16
C SER A 200 0.28 18.38 11.40
N GLN A 201 -0.09 17.13 11.64
CA GLN A 201 -1.33 16.55 11.08
C GLN A 201 -2.59 17.24 11.63
N GLU A 202 -2.65 17.55 12.92
CA GLU A 202 -3.74 18.33 13.53
C GLU A 202 -3.89 19.69 12.83
N ARG A 203 -2.78 20.38 12.59
CA ARG A 203 -2.78 21.66 11.87
C ARG A 203 -3.31 21.51 10.45
N LEU A 204 -2.87 20.47 9.72
CA LEU A 204 -3.41 20.14 8.40
C LEU A 204 -4.92 19.96 8.46
N VAL A 205 -5.40 19.14 9.39
CA VAL A 205 -6.82 18.84 9.52
C VAL A 205 -7.65 20.08 9.83
N ALA A 206 -7.12 21.01 10.61
CA ALA A 206 -7.76 22.30 10.86
C ALA A 206 -7.90 23.14 9.56
N LEU A 207 -6.88 23.15 8.71
CA LEU A 207 -6.91 23.85 7.42
C LEU A 207 -7.89 23.18 6.43
N VAL A 208 -7.91 21.85 6.39
CA VAL A 208 -8.88 21.08 5.61
C VAL A 208 -10.30 21.37 6.08
N ASP A 209 -10.55 21.38 7.39
CA ASP A 209 -11.87 21.67 7.97
C ASP A 209 -12.36 23.09 7.65
N ALA A 210 -11.43 24.05 7.57
CA ALA A 210 -11.69 25.40 7.14
C ALA A 210 -11.92 25.56 5.64
N GLY A 211 -11.55 24.55 4.84
CA GLY A 211 -11.61 24.61 3.38
C GLY A 211 -10.51 25.48 2.76
N ASP A 212 -9.43 25.79 3.54
CA ASP A 212 -8.33 26.61 3.07
C ASP A 212 -7.31 25.75 2.28
N ALA A 213 -7.66 25.44 1.04
CA ALA A 213 -6.89 24.54 0.19
C ALA A 213 -5.46 25.01 -0.09
N PRO A 214 -5.19 26.31 -0.36
CA PRO A 214 -3.83 26.81 -0.55
C PRO A 214 -2.97 26.63 0.72
N ALA A 215 -3.48 27.03 1.88
CA ALA A 215 -2.74 26.92 3.14
C ALA A 215 -2.52 25.46 3.55
N ALA A 216 -3.50 24.59 3.31
CA ALA A 216 -3.39 23.16 3.59
C ALA A 216 -2.30 22.51 2.71
N GLU A 217 -2.26 22.82 1.43
CA GLU A 217 -1.24 22.34 0.49
C GLU A 217 0.16 22.79 0.89
N ASP A 218 0.34 24.09 1.19
CA ASP A 218 1.64 24.64 1.58
C ASP A 218 2.13 24.08 2.92
N HIS A 219 1.22 23.96 3.89
CA HIS A 219 1.53 23.33 5.18
C HIS A 219 2.02 21.89 4.98
N TRP A 220 1.30 21.10 4.18
CA TRP A 220 1.64 19.70 3.96
C TRP A 220 2.93 19.53 3.16
N ARG A 221 3.17 20.37 2.15
CA ARG A 221 4.45 20.41 1.43
C ARG A 221 5.62 20.65 2.37
N THR A 222 5.48 21.60 3.29
CA THR A 222 6.49 21.89 4.30
C THR A 222 6.68 20.71 5.25
N HIS A 223 5.58 20.10 5.71
CA HIS A 223 5.62 18.90 6.56
C HIS A 223 6.39 17.77 5.88
N MET A 224 6.01 17.40 4.66
CA MET A 224 6.63 16.31 3.92
C MET A 224 8.13 16.54 3.67
N ALA A 225 8.53 17.77 3.36
CA ALA A 225 9.94 18.12 3.21
C ALA A 225 10.73 17.99 4.54
N VAL A 226 10.10 18.28 5.69
CA VAL A 226 10.72 18.09 7.01
C VAL A 226 10.81 16.61 7.34
N VAL A 227 9.73 15.86 7.15
CA VAL A 227 9.68 14.41 7.41
C VAL A 227 10.72 13.70 6.54
N GLY A 228 10.79 13.99 5.25
CA GLY A 228 11.80 13.43 4.35
C GLY A 228 13.23 13.63 4.89
N ARG A 229 13.56 14.85 5.35
CA ARG A 229 14.88 15.12 5.93
C ARG A 229 15.15 14.38 7.24
N VAL A 230 14.14 14.25 8.10
CA VAL A 230 14.27 13.59 9.41
C VAL A 230 14.34 12.06 9.25
N MET A 231 13.41 11.49 8.48
CA MET A 231 13.30 10.05 8.28
C MET A 231 14.41 9.48 7.41
N VAL A 232 14.87 10.26 6.45
CA VAL A 232 15.92 9.85 5.54
C VAL A 232 17.30 10.18 6.10
N GLY A 233 17.50 11.36 6.73
CA GLY A 233 18.73 11.75 7.43
C GLY A 233 20.01 11.30 6.72
N GLN A 234 20.87 10.56 7.44
CA GLN A 234 22.07 9.95 6.90
C GLN A 234 21.77 8.82 5.87
N ARG A 235 20.56 8.31 5.85
CA ARG A 235 20.06 7.25 4.96
C ARG A 235 19.56 7.76 3.61
N ALA A 236 19.65 9.05 3.35
CA ALA A 236 19.21 9.68 2.09
C ALA A 236 19.73 8.97 0.84
N LYS A 237 20.91 8.37 0.94
CA LYS A 237 21.59 7.64 -0.14
C LYS A 237 21.41 6.12 -0.07
N THR A 238 20.68 5.60 0.93
CA THR A 238 20.44 4.15 1.04
C THR A 238 19.60 3.72 -0.15
N VAL A 239 20.17 2.83 -0.95
CA VAL A 239 19.43 2.15 -2.03
C VAL A 239 18.38 1.25 -1.37
N ILE A 240 17.20 1.23 -1.95
CA ILE A 240 16.11 0.37 -1.48
C ILE A 240 16.54 -1.08 -1.64
N ASP A 241 16.72 -1.78 -0.53
CA ASP A 241 16.97 -3.21 -0.47
C ASP A 241 15.87 -3.85 0.38
N LEU A 242 14.92 -4.45 -0.30
CA LEU A 242 13.70 -4.99 0.32
C LEU A 242 13.46 -6.46 -0.03
N LEU A 243 14.40 -7.12 -0.71
CA LEU A 243 14.19 -8.48 -1.23
C LEU A 243 13.84 -9.48 -0.13
N ASP A 244 14.42 -9.32 1.06
CA ASP A 244 14.23 -10.22 2.21
C ASP A 244 13.03 -9.82 3.09
N HIS A 245 12.31 -8.74 2.74
CA HIS A 245 11.25 -8.14 3.57
C HIS A 245 9.84 -8.18 2.93
N PHE A 246 9.68 -8.90 1.81
CA PHE A 246 8.37 -9.12 1.15
C PHE A 246 7.85 -10.54 1.30
#